data_5b9b7e7860fac21c50c9c8362ea50532
#
_entry.id   5b9b7e7860fac21c50c9c8362ea50532
#
_cell.length_a   1.000
_cell.length_b   1.000
_cell.length_c   1.000
_cell.angle_alpha   90.00
_cell.angle_beta   90.00
_cell.angle_gamma   90.00
#
_symmetry.space_group_name_H-M   'P 1'
#
loop_
_entity.id
_entity.type
_entity.pdbx_description
1 polymer ?
#
loop_
_entity_poly.entity_id
_entity_poly.type
_entity_poly.pdbx_seq_one_letter_code
_entity_poly.pdbx_strand_id
1 'polypeptide(L)'
;MADELFVDQNEVEGTASGAWSRMLAGNRRFAEGKPEHPNRGAEARAALVDTHAPEAAVLSCSDARVSPDIIFDSGLGDLFTVRTAGQIIDEAVLASLEYAVTVLGVRLLVVLGHQNCGAIKQASKD
;
A
#
# COMPACT_ATOMS: atom_id res chain seq x y z
N MET A 1 1.73 16.19 15.65
CA MET A 1 1.93 15.87 14.22
C MET A 1 1.41 14.48 13.89
N ALA A 2 2.00 13.44 14.46
CA ALA A 2 1.52 12.07 14.19
C ALA A 2 0.05 11.86 14.57
N ASP A 3 -0.37 12.44 15.69
CA ASP A 3 -1.75 12.31 16.17
C ASP A 3 -2.76 13.00 15.25
N GLU A 4 -2.36 14.09 14.60
CA GLU A 4 -3.22 14.81 13.67
C GLU A 4 -3.49 14.01 12.39
N LEU A 5 -2.58 13.11 12.05
CA LEU A 5 -2.72 12.26 10.87
C LEU A 5 -3.42 10.95 11.19
N PHE A 6 -3.61 10.67 12.48
CA PHE A 6 -4.24 9.43 12.89
C PHE A 6 -5.75 9.54 12.81
N VAL A 7 -6.34 8.68 12.01
CA VAL A 7 -7.79 8.59 11.82
C VAL A 7 -8.27 7.27 12.39
N ASP A 8 -9.50 7.26 12.90
CA ASP A 8 -10.09 6.06 13.49
C ASP A 8 -10.14 4.93 12.45
N GLN A 9 -9.58 3.77 12.79
CA GLN A 9 -9.59 2.61 11.91
C GLN A 9 -10.98 2.05 11.65
N ASN A 10 -11.98 2.52 12.39
CA ASN A 10 -13.37 2.14 12.19
C ASN A 10 -14.11 3.12 11.25
N GLU A 11 -13.39 4.06 10.65
CA GLU A 11 -13.98 4.98 9.71
C GLU A 11 -14.55 4.24 8.49
N VAL A 12 -15.55 4.85 7.86
CA VAL A 12 -16.37 4.22 6.84
C VAL A 12 -15.56 3.55 5.72
N GLU A 13 -15.87 2.31 5.41
CA GLU A 13 -15.28 1.59 4.30
C GLU A 13 -15.61 2.27 2.97
N GLY A 14 -14.73 2.12 2.00
CA GLY A 14 -14.89 2.69 0.68
C GLY A 14 -14.55 4.17 0.57
N THR A 15 -14.05 4.78 1.65
CA THR A 15 -13.59 6.17 1.63
C THR A 15 -12.07 6.24 1.65
N ALA A 16 -11.52 7.33 1.09
CA ALA A 16 -10.08 7.55 1.13
C ALA A 16 -9.57 7.71 2.55
N SER A 17 -10.29 8.44 3.39
CA SER A 17 -9.85 8.64 4.78
C SER A 17 -9.95 7.36 5.60
N GLY A 18 -10.94 6.52 5.35
CA GLY A 18 -11.04 5.21 5.99
C GLY A 18 -9.87 4.30 5.61
N ALA A 19 -9.54 4.26 4.32
CA ALA A 19 -8.39 3.49 3.84
C ALA A 19 -7.09 3.98 4.48
N TRP A 20 -6.90 5.29 4.51
CA TRP A 20 -5.69 5.88 5.13
C TRP A 20 -5.61 5.57 6.61
N SER A 21 -6.73 5.65 7.30
CA SER A 21 -6.82 5.31 8.73
C SER A 21 -6.35 3.88 8.99
N ARG A 22 -6.83 2.93 8.21
CA ARG A 22 -6.44 1.52 8.35
C ARG A 22 -4.97 1.30 8.02
N MET A 23 -4.46 1.98 6.99
CA MET A 23 -3.05 1.90 6.64
C MET A 23 -2.16 2.45 7.75
N LEU A 24 -2.52 3.59 8.33
CA LEU A 24 -1.76 4.17 9.46
C LEU A 24 -1.79 3.25 10.68
N ALA A 25 -2.93 2.67 10.98
CA ALA A 25 -3.04 1.73 12.10
C ALA A 25 -2.14 0.50 11.86
N GLY A 26 -2.13 -0.04 10.66
CA GLY A 26 -1.27 -1.15 10.29
C GLY A 26 0.21 -0.79 10.38
N ASN A 27 0.57 0.38 9.89
CA ASN A 27 1.96 0.84 9.98
C ASN A 27 2.40 1.02 11.44
N ARG A 28 1.51 1.49 12.30
CA ARG A 28 1.81 1.60 13.74
C ARG A 28 2.10 0.22 14.33
N ARG A 29 1.30 -0.80 14.00
CA ARG A 29 1.56 -2.16 14.48
C ARG A 29 2.92 -2.67 14.01
N PHE A 30 3.24 -2.42 12.74
CA PHE A 30 4.55 -2.79 12.17
C PHE A 30 5.69 -2.10 12.91
N ALA A 31 5.59 -0.78 13.09
CA ALA A 31 6.63 0.02 13.75
C ALA A 31 6.85 -0.38 15.20
N GLU A 32 5.79 -0.80 15.88
CA GLU A 32 5.85 -1.23 17.28
C GLU A 32 6.27 -2.70 17.44
N GLY A 33 6.46 -3.42 16.34
CA GLY A 33 6.83 -4.82 16.38
C GLY A 33 5.71 -5.75 16.81
N LYS A 34 4.45 -5.33 16.59
CA LYS A 34 3.25 -6.09 16.99
C LYS A 34 2.30 -6.30 15.83
N PRO A 35 2.75 -6.86 14.70
CA PRO A 35 1.87 -7.07 13.57
C PRO A 35 0.82 -8.13 13.85
N GLU A 36 -0.36 -7.96 13.25
CA GLU A 36 -1.47 -8.89 13.37
C GLU A 36 -1.57 -9.86 12.19
N HIS A 37 -0.92 -9.53 11.06
CA HIS A 37 -0.91 -10.32 9.84
C HIS A 37 -2.33 -10.65 9.34
N PRO A 38 -3.21 -9.63 9.14
CA PRO A 38 -4.58 -9.90 8.73
C PRO A 38 -4.66 -10.43 7.30
N ASN A 39 -5.75 -11.14 6.99
CA ASN A 39 -6.12 -11.55 5.63
C ASN A 39 -5.04 -12.32 4.88
N ARG A 40 -4.32 -13.20 5.56
CA ARG A 40 -3.23 -13.98 4.94
C ARG A 40 -3.48 -15.48 4.93
N GLY A 41 -4.58 -15.93 5.50
CA GLY A 41 -4.88 -17.35 5.58
C GLY A 41 -5.59 -17.91 4.36
N ALA A 42 -5.84 -19.20 4.40
CA ALA A 42 -6.51 -19.92 3.32
C ALA A 42 -7.94 -19.40 3.08
N GLU A 43 -8.63 -18.98 4.13
CA GLU A 43 -9.98 -18.43 4.01
C GLU A 43 -9.99 -17.10 3.23
N ALA A 44 -9.04 -16.22 3.54
CA ALA A 44 -8.92 -14.95 2.82
C ALA A 44 -8.60 -15.21 1.35
N ARG A 45 -7.72 -16.15 1.07
CA ARG A 45 -7.36 -16.50 -0.31
C ARG A 45 -8.58 -17.04 -1.07
N ALA A 46 -9.34 -17.94 -0.45
CA ALA A 46 -10.54 -18.51 -1.08
C ALA A 46 -11.60 -17.46 -1.38
N ALA A 47 -11.78 -16.50 -0.47
CA ALA A 47 -12.74 -15.42 -0.65
C ALA A 47 -12.41 -14.50 -1.82
N LEU A 48 -11.15 -14.48 -2.28
CA LEU A 48 -10.69 -13.59 -3.34
C LEU A 48 -10.63 -14.23 -4.73
N VAL A 49 -11.11 -15.48 -4.87
CA VAL A 49 -11.01 -16.21 -6.15
C VAL A 49 -11.71 -15.48 -7.29
N ASP A 50 -12.91 -14.99 -7.07
CA ASP A 50 -13.73 -14.39 -8.14
C ASP A 50 -13.64 -12.87 -8.21
N THR A 51 -13.27 -12.21 -7.12
CA THR A 51 -13.27 -10.76 -7.07
C THR A 51 -12.39 -10.25 -5.95
N HIS A 52 -11.87 -9.02 -6.12
CA HIS A 52 -11.19 -8.32 -5.04
C HIS A 52 -11.47 -6.82 -5.16
N ALA A 53 -11.41 -6.14 -4.05
CA ALA A 53 -11.66 -4.70 -3.97
C ALA A 53 -10.62 -4.08 -3.04
N PRO A 54 -9.40 -3.87 -3.52
CA PRO A 54 -8.37 -3.25 -2.69
C PRO A 54 -8.80 -1.84 -2.29
N GLU A 55 -8.47 -1.46 -1.07
CA GLU A 55 -8.90 -0.16 -0.56
C GLU A 55 -7.99 0.98 -0.98
N ALA A 56 -6.77 0.67 -1.40
CA ALA A 56 -5.81 1.67 -1.84
C ALA A 56 -4.85 1.09 -2.87
N ALA A 57 -4.29 1.97 -3.68
CA ALA A 57 -3.16 1.65 -4.55
C ALA A 57 -1.90 2.30 -3.99
N VAL A 58 -0.78 1.59 -4.06
CA VAL A 58 0.50 2.08 -3.57
C VAL A 58 1.54 1.95 -4.68
N LEU A 59 2.14 3.07 -5.04
CA LEU A 59 3.34 3.09 -5.89
C LEU A 59 4.56 3.19 -4.97
N SER A 60 5.44 2.20 -5.02
CA SER A 60 6.59 2.15 -4.13
C SER A 60 7.83 1.58 -4.80
N CYS A 61 8.93 1.63 -4.07
CA CYS A 61 10.19 1.06 -4.53
C CYS A 61 10.18 -0.46 -4.45
N SER A 62 10.92 -1.10 -5.36
CA SER A 62 11.14 -2.55 -5.35
C SER A 62 12.09 -3.01 -4.24
N ASP A 63 12.65 -2.09 -3.47
CA ASP A 63 13.55 -2.39 -2.36
C ASP A 63 12.90 -3.41 -1.42
N ALA A 64 13.63 -4.49 -1.12
CA ALA A 64 13.11 -5.61 -0.33
C ALA A 64 12.75 -5.25 1.10
N ARG A 65 13.26 -4.11 1.60
CA ARG A 65 13.04 -3.68 2.99
C ARG A 65 11.73 -2.95 3.20
N VAL A 66 11.07 -2.52 2.12
CA VAL A 66 9.90 -1.64 2.19
C VAL A 66 8.70 -2.19 1.43
N SER A 67 8.43 -3.48 1.57
CA SER A 67 7.25 -4.09 0.97
C SER A 67 5.97 -3.50 1.59
N PRO A 68 5.09 -2.87 0.79
CA PRO A 68 3.91 -2.19 1.33
C PRO A 68 3.01 -3.06 2.19
N ASP A 69 2.79 -4.31 1.78
CA ASP A 69 1.91 -5.20 2.54
C ASP A 69 2.45 -5.47 3.94
N ILE A 70 3.77 -5.50 4.09
CA ILE A 70 4.40 -5.73 5.38
C ILE A 70 4.41 -4.46 6.23
N ILE A 71 4.83 -3.33 5.65
CA ILE A 71 4.96 -2.10 6.44
C ILE A 71 3.62 -1.49 6.84
N PHE A 72 2.55 -1.83 6.12
CA PHE A 72 1.18 -1.44 6.50
C PHE A 72 0.43 -2.57 7.18
N ASP A 73 1.11 -3.68 7.46
CA ASP A 73 0.51 -4.85 8.13
C ASP A 73 -0.84 -5.21 7.50
N SER A 74 -0.85 -5.33 6.19
CA SER A 74 -2.03 -5.70 5.42
C SER A 74 -1.89 -7.12 4.87
N GLY A 75 -2.87 -7.60 4.15
CA GLY A 75 -2.87 -8.94 3.63
C GLY A 75 -3.42 -9.02 2.21
N LEU A 76 -3.82 -10.22 1.83
CA LEU A 76 -4.30 -10.48 0.48
C LEU A 76 -5.53 -9.63 0.16
N GLY A 77 -5.52 -8.99 -1.00
CA GLY A 77 -6.64 -8.20 -1.47
C GLY A 77 -6.78 -6.81 -0.89
N ASP A 78 -5.94 -6.44 0.08
CA ASP A 78 -6.08 -5.14 0.76
C ASP A 78 -5.51 -3.98 -0.06
N LEU A 79 -4.35 -4.17 -0.67
CA LEU A 79 -3.66 -3.14 -1.42
C LEU A 79 -3.37 -3.58 -2.85
N PHE A 80 -3.50 -2.65 -3.79
CA PHE A 80 -3.04 -2.83 -5.16
C PHE A 80 -1.67 -2.16 -5.27
N THR A 81 -0.61 -2.94 -5.43
CA THR A 81 0.75 -2.41 -5.37
C THR A 81 1.42 -2.39 -6.72
N VAL A 82 2.08 -1.28 -7.03
CA VAL A 82 2.94 -1.13 -8.19
C VAL A 82 4.32 -0.78 -7.68
N ARG A 83 5.33 -1.57 -8.01
CA ARG A 83 6.67 -1.39 -7.48
C ARG A 83 7.71 -1.39 -8.60
N THR A 84 8.51 -0.34 -8.60
CA THR A 84 9.65 -0.19 -9.50
C THR A 84 10.84 0.28 -8.70
N ALA A 85 12.06 0.15 -9.23
CA ALA A 85 13.24 0.66 -8.55
C ALA A 85 13.13 2.19 -8.43
N GLY A 86 13.15 2.70 -7.20
CA GLY A 86 13.01 4.13 -6.94
C GLY A 86 11.64 4.71 -7.28
N GLN A 87 10.60 3.88 -7.31
CA GLN A 87 9.23 4.21 -7.73
C GLN A 87 9.17 5.00 -9.05
N ILE A 88 10.01 4.60 -9.99
CA ILE A 88 10.05 5.19 -11.34
C ILE A 88 8.71 4.98 -12.04
N ILE A 89 8.26 6.01 -12.73
CA ILE A 89 6.98 6.01 -13.44
C ILE A 89 7.22 5.88 -14.94
N ASP A 90 6.54 4.95 -15.59
CA ASP A 90 6.49 4.80 -17.03
C ASP A 90 5.05 4.54 -17.48
N GLU A 91 4.86 4.21 -18.74
CA GLU A 91 3.52 3.96 -19.28
C GLU A 91 2.82 2.79 -18.58
N ALA A 92 3.55 1.73 -18.27
CA ALA A 92 2.98 0.56 -17.61
C ALA A 92 2.55 0.88 -16.17
N VAL A 93 3.34 1.68 -15.46
CA VAL A 93 2.99 2.15 -14.12
C VAL A 93 1.73 2.99 -14.17
N LEU A 94 1.68 3.97 -15.08
CA LEU A 94 0.51 4.82 -15.21
C LEU A 94 -0.75 4.03 -15.58
N ALA A 95 -0.64 3.10 -16.51
CA ALA A 95 -1.77 2.25 -16.89
C ALA A 95 -2.25 1.39 -15.72
N SER A 96 -1.32 0.87 -14.92
CA SER A 96 -1.66 0.06 -13.75
C SER A 96 -2.41 0.89 -12.71
N LEU A 97 -1.96 2.11 -12.45
CA LEU A 97 -2.62 3.01 -11.50
C LEU A 97 -3.99 3.45 -12.02
N GLU A 98 -4.11 3.72 -13.31
CA GLU A 98 -5.42 4.02 -13.91
C GLU A 98 -6.39 2.85 -13.74
N TYR A 99 -5.92 1.63 -13.97
CA TYR A 99 -6.74 0.43 -13.77
C TYR A 99 -7.23 0.36 -12.32
N ALA A 100 -6.36 0.59 -11.37
CA ALA A 100 -6.74 0.57 -9.96
C ALA A 100 -7.84 1.58 -9.64
N VAL A 101 -7.73 2.79 -10.19
CA VAL A 101 -8.70 3.87 -9.93
C VAL A 101 -9.99 3.65 -10.71
N THR A 102 -9.90 3.38 -12.02
CA THR A 102 -11.08 3.38 -12.89
C THR A 102 -11.82 2.06 -12.90
N VAL A 103 -11.12 0.94 -12.76
CA VAL A 103 -11.73 -0.39 -12.81
C VAL A 103 -11.94 -0.96 -11.41
N LEU A 104 -10.92 -0.94 -10.56
CA LEU A 104 -11.04 -1.49 -9.21
C LEU A 104 -11.68 -0.53 -8.22
N GLY A 105 -11.77 0.75 -8.57
CA GLY A 105 -12.46 1.73 -7.74
C GLY A 105 -11.72 2.15 -6.49
N VAL A 106 -10.38 2.04 -6.46
CA VAL A 106 -9.63 2.52 -5.29
C VAL A 106 -9.81 4.02 -5.15
N ARG A 107 -9.92 4.48 -3.92
CA ARG A 107 -10.17 5.88 -3.59
C ARG A 107 -8.94 6.58 -3.02
N LEU A 108 -7.85 5.84 -2.79
CA LEU A 108 -6.62 6.38 -2.23
C LEU A 108 -5.44 5.86 -3.03
N LEU A 109 -4.58 6.78 -3.44
CA LEU A 109 -3.31 6.46 -4.08
C LEU A 109 -2.19 7.00 -3.20
N VAL A 110 -1.28 6.14 -2.79
CA VAL A 110 -0.12 6.49 -1.97
C VAL A 110 1.15 6.30 -2.79
N VAL A 111 1.98 7.34 -2.84
CA VAL A 111 3.33 7.24 -3.40
C VAL A 111 4.30 7.19 -2.23
N LEU A 112 4.98 6.08 -2.10
CA LEU A 112 5.80 5.78 -0.94
C LEU A 112 7.28 5.75 -1.30
N GLY A 113 8.04 6.71 -0.78
CA GLY A 113 9.50 6.71 -0.85
C GLY A 113 10.09 6.16 0.44
N HIS A 114 11.40 5.96 0.45
CA HIS A 114 12.10 5.49 1.65
C HIS A 114 13.52 6.02 1.71
N GLN A 115 14.09 5.98 2.90
CA GLN A 115 15.48 6.37 3.11
C GLN A 115 16.44 5.35 2.46
N ASN A 116 17.60 5.81 2.08
CA ASN A 116 18.68 4.97 1.54
C ASN A 116 18.27 4.18 0.30
N CYS A 117 17.49 4.82 -0.58
CA CYS A 117 17.10 4.18 -1.84
C CYS A 117 18.29 4.05 -2.78
N GLY A 118 18.72 2.81 -3.04
CA GLY A 118 19.86 2.53 -3.90
C GLY A 118 19.67 3.02 -5.33
N ALA A 119 18.44 2.90 -5.86
CA ALA A 119 18.13 3.34 -7.21
C ALA A 119 18.24 4.86 -7.35
N ILE A 120 17.72 5.60 -6.38
CA ILE A 120 17.81 7.07 -6.37
C ILE A 120 19.27 7.51 -6.21
N LYS A 121 20.01 6.86 -5.32
CA LYS A 121 21.43 7.15 -5.14
C LYS A 121 22.21 6.91 -6.44
N GLN A 122 21.92 5.83 -7.12
CA GLN A 122 22.59 5.51 -8.38
C GLN A 122 22.27 6.55 -9.47
N ALA A 123 21.02 6.94 -9.59
CA ALA A 123 20.59 7.96 -10.54
C ALA A 123 21.24 9.32 -10.26
N SER A 124 21.48 9.63 -9.00
CA SER A 124 22.08 10.91 -8.58
C SER A 124 23.57 11.02 -8.87
N LYS A 125 24.23 9.93 -9.25
CA LYS A 125 25.68 9.93 -9.50
C LYS A 125 26.07 10.47 -10.86
N ASP A 126 25.12 10.63 -11.74
CA ASP A 126 25.36 11.22 -13.06
C ASP A 126 25.29 12.74 -13.00
#